data_5fbbcdd9f47d7bdc1cf72954c299fc93
#
_entry.id   5fbbcdd9f47d7bdc1cf72954c299fc93
#
_cell.length_a   1.000
_cell.length_b   1.000
_cell.length_c   1.000
_cell.angle_alpha   90.00
_cell.angle_beta   90.00
_cell.angle_gamma   90.00
#
_symmetry.space_group_name_H-M   'P 1'
#
loop_
_entity.id
_entity.type
_entity.pdbx_description
1 polymer ?
#
loop_
_entity_poly.entity_id
_entity_poly.type
_entity_poly.pdbx_seq_one_letter_code
_entity_poly.pdbx_strand_id
1 'polypeptide(L)'
;MEFINKLIDKIVSYNLTEPIVYKHESELQLKYDALMKLKSEIKENKELEQELLMVKKGLIGENEIEYQLMKSDIGMYILRDIKVKYKDLTAQIDYIVITPIYTYFIECKNLMGNITIDSKGNFIREWINSNKQKQWIGMPSPLNQVENQRNVMKKIKLEQASSLDKLMIQKYFEDYNKVLVVVANQYTILNMTKAPKSIQSKVVRADRLNERIKYDLKNAPKDENKNSKSKMEERAKRIVEKLCINENKDYYLEYKERFTQTKNTLKSELERFREQRAKEKGITTNYVFTDAELEELLKYKPTTIETLIKLKILPQIKIKCHGQEIINEIIKYTKNT
;
A
#
# COMPACT_ATOMS: atom_id res chain seq x y z
N MET A 1 28.53 -38.11 -25.84
CA MET A 1 27.19 -37.52 -25.76
C MET A 1 26.72 -37.37 -24.31
N GLU A 2 26.81 -38.38 -23.47
CA GLU A 2 26.36 -38.31 -22.06
C GLU A 2 27.09 -37.26 -21.20
N PHE A 3 28.41 -37.08 -21.43
CA PHE A 3 29.19 -36.05 -20.73
C PHE A 3 28.78 -34.62 -21.17
N ILE A 4 28.49 -34.42 -22.46
CA ILE A 4 28.02 -33.14 -22.99
C ILE A 4 26.63 -32.83 -22.48
N ASN A 5 25.74 -33.83 -22.42
CA ASN A 5 24.40 -33.65 -21.86
C ASN A 5 24.47 -33.36 -20.35
N LYS A 6 25.29 -34.03 -19.57
CA LYS A 6 25.53 -33.68 -18.15
C LYS A 6 26.14 -32.29 -17.97
N LEU A 7 27.00 -31.85 -18.89
CA LEU A 7 27.56 -30.51 -18.87
C LEU A 7 26.50 -29.43 -19.23
N ILE A 8 25.67 -29.71 -20.23
CA ILE A 8 24.54 -28.89 -20.64
C ILE A 8 23.52 -28.81 -19.49
N ASP A 9 23.13 -29.95 -18.90
CA ASP A 9 22.23 -29.98 -17.75
C ASP A 9 22.80 -29.23 -16.55
N LYS A 10 24.09 -29.31 -16.32
CA LYS A 10 24.77 -28.54 -15.28
C LYS A 10 24.80 -27.05 -15.58
N ILE A 11 24.99 -26.64 -16.84
CA ILE A 11 24.95 -25.24 -17.28
C ILE A 11 23.52 -24.70 -17.25
N VAL A 12 22.53 -25.46 -17.68
CA VAL A 12 21.10 -25.10 -17.65
C VAL A 12 20.61 -25.01 -16.21
N SER A 13 21.04 -25.95 -15.33
CA SER A 13 20.72 -25.87 -13.89
C SER A 13 21.45 -24.74 -13.15
N TYR A 14 22.53 -24.18 -13.72
CA TYR A 14 23.31 -23.11 -13.11
C TYR A 14 22.68 -21.73 -13.33
N ASN A 15 21.97 -21.54 -14.43
CA ASN A 15 21.36 -20.26 -14.81
C ASN A 15 19.84 -20.32 -14.68
N LEU A 16 19.27 -19.40 -13.91
CA LEU A 16 17.84 -19.13 -13.95
C LEU A 16 17.53 -18.37 -15.24
N THR A 17 16.59 -18.87 -16.05
CA THR A 17 16.23 -18.30 -17.36
C THR A 17 14.91 -17.55 -17.34
N GLU A 18 14.06 -17.84 -16.35
CA GLU A 18 12.71 -17.27 -16.25
C GLU A 18 12.46 -16.70 -14.85
N PRO A 19 11.54 -15.74 -14.69
CA PRO A 19 11.12 -15.22 -13.39
C PRO A 19 10.45 -16.30 -12.54
N ILE A 20 10.73 -16.30 -11.25
CA ILE A 20 10.07 -17.14 -10.25
C ILE A 20 9.53 -16.25 -9.14
N VAL A 21 8.23 -16.31 -8.88
CA VAL A 21 7.64 -15.70 -7.68
C VAL A 21 7.95 -16.62 -6.50
N TYR A 22 8.86 -16.19 -5.64
CA TYR A 22 9.29 -16.95 -4.46
C TYR A 22 8.38 -16.70 -3.25
N LYS A 23 7.85 -15.49 -3.11
CA LYS A 23 6.83 -15.11 -2.12
C LYS A 23 5.75 -14.28 -2.80
N HIS A 24 4.54 -14.82 -2.83
CA HIS A 24 3.38 -14.23 -3.51
C HIS A 24 2.39 -13.54 -2.56
N GLU A 25 2.34 -13.97 -1.30
CA GLU A 25 1.41 -13.45 -0.31
C GLU A 25 1.62 -11.95 -0.09
N SER A 26 0.52 -11.21 0.00
CA SER A 26 0.50 -9.77 0.19
C SER A 26 -0.50 -9.39 1.28
N GLU A 27 -0.09 -8.52 2.18
CA GLU A 27 -0.97 -7.95 3.21
C GLU A 27 -2.18 -7.24 2.59
N LEU A 28 -1.98 -6.55 1.46
CA LEU A 28 -3.08 -5.91 0.72
C LEU A 28 -4.11 -6.92 0.20
N GLN A 29 -3.67 -8.12 -0.24
CA GLN A 29 -4.59 -9.18 -0.65
C GLN A 29 -5.41 -9.67 0.53
N LEU A 30 -4.78 -9.94 1.68
CA LEU A 30 -5.47 -10.38 2.90
C LEU A 30 -6.48 -9.32 3.39
N LYS A 31 -6.10 -8.05 3.37
CA LYS A 31 -7.00 -6.92 3.70
C LYS A 31 -8.18 -6.83 2.72
N TYR A 32 -7.92 -6.95 1.44
CA TYR A 32 -8.96 -6.93 0.42
C TYR A 32 -9.97 -8.06 0.62
N ASP A 33 -9.49 -9.28 0.83
CA ASP A 33 -10.34 -10.46 1.02
C ASP A 33 -11.17 -10.34 2.31
N ALA A 34 -10.60 -9.81 3.39
CA ALA A 34 -11.29 -9.54 4.63
C ALA A 34 -12.42 -8.49 4.45
N LEU A 35 -12.10 -7.38 3.79
CA LEU A 35 -13.08 -6.32 3.48
C LEU A 35 -14.19 -6.83 2.54
N MET A 36 -13.86 -7.69 1.58
CA MET A 36 -14.87 -8.28 0.69
C MET A 36 -15.83 -9.22 1.41
N LYS A 37 -15.41 -9.91 2.47
CA LYS A 37 -16.31 -10.69 3.33
C LYS A 37 -17.28 -9.82 4.11
N LEU A 38 -16.93 -8.56 4.38
CA LEU A 38 -17.75 -7.56 5.08
C LEU A 38 -18.51 -6.63 4.11
N LYS A 39 -18.67 -7.01 2.84
CA LYS A 39 -19.21 -6.14 1.79
C LYS A 39 -20.62 -5.60 2.08
N SER A 40 -21.46 -6.34 2.80
CA SER A 40 -22.81 -5.89 3.24
C SER A 40 -22.69 -4.75 4.25
N GLU A 41 -21.79 -4.87 5.20
CA GLU A 41 -21.57 -3.93 6.29
C GLU A 41 -20.81 -2.68 5.82
N ILE A 42 -19.92 -2.83 4.84
CA ILE A 42 -19.13 -1.72 4.26
C ILE A 42 -20.03 -0.63 3.67
N LYS A 43 -21.16 -1.00 3.02
CA LYS A 43 -22.10 -0.03 2.45
C LYS A 43 -22.69 0.93 3.48
N GLU A 44 -22.68 0.55 4.75
CA GLU A 44 -23.15 1.34 5.87
C GLU A 44 -22.05 2.15 6.56
N ASN A 45 -20.78 1.93 6.18
CA ASN A 45 -19.61 2.56 6.79
C ASN A 45 -18.70 3.19 5.71
N LYS A 46 -18.76 4.52 5.58
CA LYS A 46 -17.95 5.28 4.60
C LYS A 46 -16.45 5.12 4.78
N GLU A 47 -15.98 4.95 6.01
CA GLU A 47 -14.56 4.79 6.32
C GLU A 47 -14.04 3.45 5.77
N LEU A 48 -14.77 2.35 6.04
CA LEU A 48 -14.42 1.04 5.46
C LEU A 48 -14.57 1.02 3.94
N GLU A 49 -15.55 1.74 3.37
CA GLU A 49 -15.67 1.89 1.92
C GLU A 49 -14.46 2.59 1.30
N GLN A 50 -13.99 3.67 1.92
CA GLN A 50 -12.77 4.37 1.48
C GLN A 50 -11.53 3.48 1.63
N GLU A 51 -11.43 2.74 2.73
CA GLU A 51 -10.32 1.80 2.95
C GLU A 51 -10.32 0.68 1.89
N LEU A 52 -11.49 0.10 1.58
CA LEU A 52 -11.62 -0.88 0.50
C LEU A 52 -11.14 -0.31 -0.84
N LEU A 53 -11.50 0.94 -1.16
CA LEU A 53 -11.05 1.59 -2.39
C LEU A 53 -9.53 1.81 -2.40
N MET A 54 -8.93 2.18 -1.27
CA MET A 54 -7.48 2.37 -1.15
C MET A 54 -6.73 1.03 -1.27
N VAL A 55 -7.17 0.02 -0.54
CA VAL A 55 -6.60 -1.34 -0.59
C VAL A 55 -6.71 -1.91 -2.00
N LYS A 56 -7.87 -1.80 -2.65
CA LYS A 56 -8.07 -2.25 -4.03
C LYS A 56 -7.14 -1.54 -5.01
N LYS A 57 -6.95 -0.23 -4.88
CA LYS A 57 -6.02 0.53 -5.75
C LYS A 57 -4.58 0.10 -5.53
N GLY A 58 -4.16 -0.10 -4.28
CA GLY A 58 -2.83 -0.61 -3.96
C GLY A 58 -2.60 -1.98 -4.60
N LEU A 59 -3.53 -2.90 -4.39
CA LEU A 59 -3.47 -4.26 -4.92
C LEU A 59 -3.41 -4.32 -6.45
N ILE A 60 -4.20 -3.49 -7.16
CA ILE A 60 -4.12 -3.37 -8.63
C ILE A 60 -2.71 -2.94 -9.06
N GLY A 61 -2.11 -1.99 -8.36
CA GLY A 61 -0.77 -1.51 -8.69
C GLY A 61 0.31 -2.57 -8.48
N GLU A 62 0.26 -3.28 -7.35
CA GLU A 62 1.18 -4.38 -7.09
C GLU A 62 1.01 -5.50 -8.14
N ASN A 63 -0.21 -5.92 -8.42
CA ASN A 63 -0.47 -6.97 -9.41
C ASN A 63 0.02 -6.58 -10.82
N GLU A 64 -0.04 -5.29 -11.18
CA GLU A 64 0.54 -4.82 -12.44
C GLU A 64 2.06 -4.97 -12.47
N ILE A 65 2.75 -4.68 -11.37
CA ILE A 65 4.20 -4.88 -11.28
C ILE A 65 4.55 -6.36 -11.43
N GLU A 66 3.88 -7.25 -10.69
CA GLU A 66 4.11 -8.70 -10.78
C GLU A 66 3.88 -9.21 -12.19
N TYR A 67 2.78 -8.78 -12.83
CA TYR A 67 2.48 -9.13 -14.21
C TYR A 67 3.59 -8.70 -15.18
N GLN A 68 4.12 -7.49 -15.04
CA GLN A 68 5.22 -7.03 -15.88
C GLN A 68 6.51 -7.81 -15.63
N LEU A 69 6.86 -8.08 -14.36
CA LEU A 69 8.04 -8.87 -14.02
C LEU A 69 7.95 -10.30 -14.58
N MET A 70 6.78 -10.93 -14.49
CA MET A 70 6.56 -12.30 -14.99
C MET A 70 6.64 -12.42 -16.52
N LYS A 71 6.51 -11.32 -17.25
CA LYS A 71 6.73 -11.28 -18.70
C LYS A 71 8.21 -11.16 -19.11
N SER A 72 9.11 -11.07 -18.14
CA SER A 72 10.53 -10.90 -18.43
C SER A 72 11.15 -12.19 -18.96
N ASP A 73 12.13 -12.06 -19.83
CA ASP A 73 13.07 -13.11 -20.25
C ASP A 73 14.34 -13.13 -19.38
N ILE A 74 14.34 -12.43 -18.25
CA ILE A 74 15.43 -12.40 -17.28
C ILE A 74 15.08 -13.37 -16.16
N GLY A 75 15.97 -14.32 -15.88
CA GLY A 75 15.86 -15.14 -14.68
C GLY A 75 16.00 -14.32 -13.41
N MET A 76 14.98 -14.31 -12.57
CA MET A 76 14.94 -13.56 -11.31
C MET A 76 14.05 -14.24 -10.29
N TYR A 77 14.32 -13.99 -9.00
CA TYR A 77 13.40 -14.31 -7.92
C TYR A 77 12.66 -13.06 -7.50
N ILE A 78 11.34 -13.16 -7.42
CA ILE A 78 10.42 -12.07 -7.07
C ILE A 78 9.85 -12.36 -5.68
N LEU A 79 10.05 -11.43 -4.76
CA LEU A 79 9.50 -11.48 -3.41
C LEU A 79 8.57 -10.30 -3.24
N ARG A 80 7.31 -10.58 -2.94
CA ARG A 80 6.28 -9.56 -2.74
C ARG A 80 6.05 -9.32 -1.26
N ASP A 81 5.80 -8.07 -0.88
CA ASP A 81 5.38 -7.64 0.46
C ASP A 81 6.32 -8.17 1.56
N ILE A 82 7.53 -7.66 1.57
CA ILE A 82 8.57 -8.05 2.52
C ILE A 82 8.60 -7.06 3.67
N LYS A 83 8.14 -7.50 4.84
CA LYS A 83 8.16 -6.71 6.07
C LYS A 83 9.34 -7.15 6.95
N VAL A 84 10.23 -6.22 7.27
CA VAL A 84 11.42 -6.47 8.07
C VAL A 84 11.53 -5.48 9.23
N LYS A 85 12.21 -5.90 10.29
CA LYS A 85 12.44 -5.07 11.49
C LYS A 85 13.92 -5.05 11.88
N TYR A 86 14.41 -3.88 12.18
CA TYR A 86 15.71 -3.65 12.79
C TYR A 86 15.54 -2.75 14.01
N LYS A 87 15.67 -3.32 15.21
CA LYS A 87 15.37 -2.63 16.48
C LYS A 87 13.95 -2.04 16.44
N ASP A 88 13.82 -0.73 16.56
CA ASP A 88 12.53 -0.02 16.50
C ASP A 88 12.12 0.40 15.10
N LEU A 89 12.96 0.13 14.09
CA LEU A 89 12.68 0.48 12.69
C LEU A 89 12.01 -0.69 11.99
N THR A 90 10.84 -0.44 11.43
CA THR A 90 10.14 -1.41 10.56
C THR A 90 10.12 -0.88 9.13
N ALA A 91 10.34 -1.75 8.16
CA ALA A 91 10.21 -1.46 6.75
C ALA A 91 9.32 -2.50 6.07
N GLN A 92 8.35 -2.04 5.27
CA GLN A 92 7.55 -2.86 4.38
C GLN A 92 7.95 -2.50 2.95
N ILE A 93 8.39 -3.49 2.19
CA ILE A 93 8.93 -3.35 0.85
C ILE A 93 7.99 -4.05 -0.10
N ASP A 94 7.40 -3.32 -1.06
CA ASP A 94 6.39 -3.88 -1.95
C ASP A 94 6.96 -5.03 -2.77
N TYR A 95 8.17 -4.85 -3.34
CA TYR A 95 8.88 -5.93 -4.03
C TYR A 95 10.39 -5.91 -3.78
N ILE A 96 10.96 -7.11 -3.61
CA ILE A 96 12.39 -7.36 -3.76
C ILE A 96 12.58 -8.28 -4.96
N VAL A 97 13.36 -7.82 -5.95
CA VAL A 97 13.67 -8.60 -7.15
C VAL A 97 15.15 -8.93 -7.17
N ILE A 98 15.47 -10.22 -7.13
CA ILE A 98 16.84 -10.73 -7.11
C ILE A 98 17.20 -11.24 -8.50
N THR A 99 18.14 -10.55 -9.15
CA THR A 99 18.68 -10.90 -10.47
C THR A 99 20.10 -11.47 -10.33
N PRO A 100 20.71 -11.98 -11.39
CA PRO A 100 22.07 -12.51 -11.32
C PRO A 100 23.12 -11.53 -10.79
N ILE A 101 22.95 -10.22 -10.97
CA ILE A 101 23.91 -9.21 -10.52
C ILE A 101 23.34 -8.33 -9.42
N TYR A 102 22.15 -7.79 -9.62
CA TYR A 102 21.54 -6.78 -8.75
C TYR A 102 20.35 -7.32 -7.99
N THR A 103 20.10 -6.72 -6.82
CA THR A 103 18.84 -6.83 -6.11
C THR A 103 18.15 -5.49 -6.17
N TYR A 104 16.88 -5.47 -6.59
CA TYR A 104 16.07 -4.27 -6.65
C TYR A 104 15.09 -4.24 -5.50
N PHE A 105 15.02 -3.09 -4.82
CA PHE A 105 14.00 -2.71 -3.88
C PHE A 105 13.02 -1.82 -4.63
N ILE A 106 11.77 -2.24 -4.73
CA ILE A 106 10.77 -1.57 -5.57
C ILE A 106 9.65 -1.05 -4.69
N GLU A 107 9.33 0.22 -4.86
CA GLU A 107 8.15 0.89 -4.30
C GLU A 107 7.12 1.08 -5.40
N CYS A 108 5.91 0.59 -5.16
CA CYS A 108 4.77 0.69 -6.07
C CYS A 108 3.98 1.98 -5.84
N LYS A 109 3.71 2.74 -6.88
CA LYS A 109 2.80 3.89 -6.82
C LYS A 109 1.69 3.77 -7.87
N ASN A 110 0.50 3.38 -7.44
CA ASN A 110 -0.71 3.36 -8.27
C ASN A 110 -1.58 4.59 -8.00
N LEU A 111 -1.11 5.75 -8.46
CA LEU A 111 -1.75 7.04 -8.24
C LEU A 111 -2.57 7.46 -9.46
N MET A 112 -3.75 8.01 -9.22
CA MET A 112 -4.51 8.69 -10.28
C MET A 112 -3.95 10.08 -10.52
N GLY A 113 -3.97 10.52 -11.80
CA GLY A 113 -3.45 11.81 -12.22
C GLY A 113 -2.00 11.73 -12.71
N ASN A 114 -1.47 12.86 -13.17
CA ASN A 114 -0.13 12.94 -13.73
C ASN A 114 0.89 13.18 -12.61
N ILE A 115 2.11 12.69 -12.82
CA ILE A 115 3.24 12.89 -11.90
C ILE A 115 4.33 13.67 -12.66
N THR A 116 4.73 14.79 -12.09
CA THR A 116 5.88 15.56 -12.55
C THR A 116 6.97 15.55 -11.48
N ILE A 117 8.22 15.31 -11.89
CA ILE A 117 9.38 15.46 -11.01
C ILE A 117 10.14 16.70 -11.48
N ASP A 118 10.28 17.69 -10.60
CA ASP A 118 10.92 18.96 -10.91
C ASP A 118 12.47 18.87 -10.91
N SER A 119 13.13 19.99 -11.20
CA SER A 119 14.61 20.08 -11.21
C SER A 119 15.27 19.93 -9.84
N LYS A 120 14.51 20.04 -8.77
CA LYS A 120 14.95 19.81 -7.39
C LYS A 120 14.67 18.40 -6.91
N GLY A 121 13.98 17.57 -7.74
CA GLY A 121 13.60 16.21 -7.40
C GLY A 121 12.30 16.09 -6.59
N ASN A 122 11.51 17.16 -6.51
CA ASN A 122 10.22 17.13 -5.84
C ASN A 122 9.19 16.41 -6.71
N PHE A 123 8.40 15.55 -6.08
CA PHE A 123 7.29 14.85 -6.73
C PHE A 123 6.01 15.69 -6.60
N ILE A 124 5.41 16.02 -7.73
CA ILE A 124 4.20 16.83 -7.85
C ILE A 124 3.15 16.00 -8.58
N ARG A 125 1.99 15.85 -7.96
CA ARG A 125 0.84 15.17 -8.54
C ARG A 125 -0.16 16.20 -9.06
N GLU A 126 -0.58 16.02 -10.32
CA GLU A 126 -1.66 16.79 -10.94
C GLU A 126 -2.86 15.87 -11.16
N TRP A 127 -4.03 16.31 -10.75
CA TRP A 127 -5.29 15.63 -11.08
C TRP A 127 -6.40 16.65 -11.31
N ILE A 128 -7.49 16.17 -11.90
CA ILE A 128 -8.68 16.99 -12.12
C ILE A 128 -9.68 16.67 -11.01
N ASN A 129 -10.13 17.68 -10.27
CA ASN A 129 -11.12 17.53 -9.22
C ASN A 129 -12.55 17.38 -9.81
N SER A 130 -13.55 17.16 -8.94
CA SER A 130 -14.95 17.03 -9.33
C SER A 130 -15.51 18.27 -10.06
N ASN A 131 -14.93 19.45 -9.83
CA ASN A 131 -15.28 20.71 -10.46
C ASN A 131 -14.53 20.94 -11.79
N LYS A 132 -13.89 19.91 -12.35
CA LYS A 132 -13.07 19.97 -13.57
C LYS A 132 -11.89 20.93 -13.50
N GLN A 133 -11.43 21.29 -12.31
CA GLN A 133 -10.27 22.15 -12.11
C GLN A 133 -9.02 21.30 -11.89
N LYS A 134 -7.91 21.74 -12.49
CA LYS A 134 -6.59 21.13 -12.25
C LYS A 134 -6.10 21.48 -10.85
N GLN A 135 -5.65 20.47 -10.13
CA GLN A 135 -5.05 20.59 -8.81
C GLN A 135 -3.62 20.05 -8.85
N TRP A 136 -2.71 20.74 -8.18
CA TRP A 136 -1.32 20.32 -8.03
C TRP A 136 -1.02 20.19 -6.54
N ILE A 137 -0.45 19.08 -6.15
CA ILE A 137 -0.05 18.84 -4.77
C ILE A 137 1.34 18.21 -4.75
N GLY A 138 2.20 18.75 -3.90
CA GLY A 138 3.45 18.10 -3.54
C GLY A 138 3.15 16.80 -2.79
N MET A 139 3.89 15.75 -3.07
CA MET A 139 3.78 14.49 -2.38
C MET A 139 5.10 14.09 -1.74
N PRO A 140 5.07 13.36 -0.60
CA PRO A 140 6.28 12.76 -0.05
C PRO A 140 7.02 11.96 -1.11
N SER A 141 8.35 12.06 -1.13
CA SER A 141 9.17 11.38 -2.13
C SER A 141 9.08 9.86 -1.98
N PRO A 142 8.51 9.13 -2.95
CA PRO A 142 8.52 7.66 -2.92
C PRO A 142 9.95 7.11 -3.03
N LEU A 143 10.86 7.88 -3.61
CA LEU A 143 12.26 7.50 -3.68
C LEU A 143 12.91 7.47 -2.30
N ASN A 144 12.66 8.50 -1.46
CA ASN A 144 13.13 8.49 -0.07
C ASN A 144 12.53 7.32 0.71
N GLN A 145 11.28 6.96 0.43
CA GLN A 145 10.62 5.81 1.07
C GLN A 145 11.39 4.52 0.78
N VAL A 146 11.61 4.18 -0.48
CA VAL A 146 12.31 2.95 -0.85
C VAL A 146 13.79 2.96 -0.47
N GLU A 147 14.45 4.10 -0.46
CA GLU A 147 15.81 4.24 0.04
C GLU A 147 15.89 3.97 1.55
N ASN A 148 14.92 4.45 2.33
CA ASN A 148 14.83 4.14 3.76
C ASN A 148 14.57 2.66 4.02
N GLN A 149 13.68 2.03 3.24
CA GLN A 149 13.41 0.58 3.31
C GLN A 149 14.69 -0.22 3.03
N ARG A 150 15.42 0.12 1.96
CA ARG A 150 16.72 -0.49 1.63
C ARG A 150 17.75 -0.28 2.75
N ASN A 151 17.76 0.90 3.37
CA ASN A 151 18.68 1.21 4.48
C ASN A 151 18.39 0.37 5.73
N VAL A 152 17.13 0.01 6.02
CA VAL A 152 16.82 -0.95 7.09
C VAL A 152 17.43 -2.30 6.79
N MET A 153 17.32 -2.80 5.54
CA MET A 153 17.98 -4.05 5.11
C MET A 153 19.50 -3.97 5.22
N LYS A 154 20.11 -2.82 4.90
CA LYS A 154 21.56 -2.59 5.08
C LYS A 154 21.96 -2.73 6.54
N LYS A 155 21.20 -2.12 7.47
CA LYS A 155 21.45 -2.20 8.91
C LYS A 155 21.38 -3.64 9.43
N ILE A 156 20.35 -4.40 9.03
CA ILE A 156 20.22 -5.82 9.38
C ILE A 156 21.44 -6.60 8.89
N LYS A 157 21.89 -6.37 7.66
CA LYS A 157 23.02 -7.07 7.07
C LYS A 157 24.34 -6.71 7.77
N LEU A 158 24.53 -5.44 8.14
CA LEU A 158 25.71 -4.99 8.89
C LEU A 158 25.78 -5.60 10.29
N GLU A 159 24.65 -5.77 10.97
CA GLU A 159 24.62 -6.37 12.31
C GLU A 159 25.11 -7.83 12.30
N GLN A 160 24.74 -8.57 11.24
CA GLN A 160 25.06 -9.99 11.08
C GLN A 160 26.44 -10.26 10.45
N ALA A 161 27.11 -9.22 9.98
CA ALA A 161 28.34 -9.34 9.21
C ALA A 161 29.59 -9.37 10.08
N SER A 162 30.64 -10.09 9.63
CA SER A 162 32.00 -10.01 10.19
C SER A 162 32.62 -8.61 10.03
N SER A 163 33.68 -8.29 10.74
CA SER A 163 34.30 -6.97 10.65
C SER A 163 34.77 -6.63 9.23
N LEU A 164 35.29 -7.61 8.49
CA LEU A 164 35.75 -7.43 7.10
C LEU A 164 34.53 -7.22 6.16
N ASP A 165 33.48 -8.04 6.31
CA ASP A 165 32.26 -7.91 5.50
C ASP A 165 31.58 -6.57 5.74
N LYS A 166 31.63 -6.02 6.95
CA LYS A 166 31.05 -4.69 7.26
C LYS A 166 31.64 -3.61 6.37
N LEU A 167 32.97 -3.62 6.16
CA LEU A 167 33.62 -2.64 5.29
C LEU A 167 33.14 -2.77 3.84
N MET A 168 33.01 -4.01 3.35
CA MET A 168 32.50 -4.27 1.99
C MET A 168 31.06 -3.85 1.85
N ILE A 169 30.20 -4.17 2.83
CA ILE A 169 28.79 -3.75 2.84
C ILE A 169 28.70 -2.22 2.89
N GLN A 170 29.46 -1.55 3.74
CA GLN A 170 29.43 -0.09 3.82
C GLN A 170 29.76 0.56 2.48
N LYS A 171 30.74 0.02 1.75
CA LYS A 171 31.25 0.59 0.51
C LYS A 171 30.37 0.29 -0.71
N TYR A 172 29.89 -0.95 -0.83
CA TYR A 172 29.32 -1.44 -2.09
C TYR A 172 27.84 -1.84 -2.00
N PHE A 173 27.19 -1.69 -0.84
CA PHE A 173 25.82 -2.17 -0.67
C PHE A 173 24.85 -1.56 -1.68
N GLU A 174 24.92 -0.25 -1.89
CA GLU A 174 24.02 0.48 -2.79
C GLU A 174 24.27 0.15 -4.26
N ASP A 175 25.50 -0.17 -4.64
CA ASP A 175 25.87 -0.51 -6.01
C ASP A 175 25.16 -1.79 -6.47
N TYR A 176 25.03 -2.77 -5.56
CA TYR A 176 24.38 -4.06 -5.84
C TYR A 176 22.92 -4.13 -5.38
N ASN A 177 22.47 -3.22 -4.55
CA ASN A 177 21.11 -3.16 -4.04
C ASN A 177 20.44 -1.87 -4.51
N LYS A 178 19.91 -1.90 -5.73
CA LYS A 178 19.30 -0.75 -6.40
C LYS A 178 17.89 -0.48 -5.88
N VAL A 179 17.43 0.74 -6.04
CA VAL A 179 16.07 1.14 -5.71
C VAL A 179 15.33 1.57 -6.96
N LEU A 180 14.04 1.24 -7.05
CA LEU A 180 13.15 1.70 -8.11
C LEU A 180 11.80 2.14 -7.52
N VAL A 181 11.31 3.26 -8.00
CA VAL A 181 9.91 3.67 -7.84
C VAL A 181 9.20 3.33 -9.13
N VAL A 182 8.16 2.51 -9.04
CA VAL A 182 7.38 2.06 -10.20
C VAL A 182 6.00 2.68 -10.18
N VAL A 183 5.72 3.49 -11.21
CA VAL A 183 4.39 4.07 -11.45
C VAL A 183 3.55 3.03 -12.17
N ALA A 184 2.64 2.38 -11.43
CA ALA A 184 1.88 1.23 -11.91
C ALA A 184 0.62 1.63 -12.70
N ASN A 185 0.08 2.83 -12.47
CA ASN A 185 -1.13 3.26 -13.17
C ASN A 185 -0.82 3.57 -14.65
N GLN A 186 -1.39 2.77 -15.55
CA GLN A 186 -1.17 2.89 -16.99
C GLN A 186 -1.64 4.23 -17.59
N TYR A 187 -2.58 4.92 -16.94
CA TYR A 187 -3.11 6.21 -17.40
C TYR A 187 -2.33 7.41 -16.87
N THR A 188 -1.36 7.20 -15.99
CA THR A 188 -0.55 8.26 -15.41
C THR A 188 0.53 8.70 -16.41
N ILE A 189 0.57 9.98 -16.74
CA ILE A 189 1.68 10.59 -17.46
C ILE A 189 2.78 10.88 -16.43
N LEU A 190 3.96 10.30 -16.64
CA LEU A 190 5.14 10.54 -15.82
C LEU A 190 6.07 11.51 -16.57
N ASN A 191 6.15 12.75 -16.09
CA ASN A 191 7.02 13.78 -16.64
C ASN A 191 8.27 13.95 -15.77
N MET A 192 9.42 13.55 -16.29
CA MET A 192 10.72 13.66 -15.62
C MET A 192 11.74 14.49 -16.45
N THR A 193 11.29 15.27 -17.42
CA THR A 193 12.18 16.00 -18.35
C THR A 193 13.13 16.96 -17.63
N LYS A 194 12.69 17.54 -16.51
CA LYS A 194 13.48 18.45 -15.68
C LYS A 194 14.13 17.78 -14.47
N ALA A 195 13.81 16.51 -14.19
CA ALA A 195 14.34 15.82 -13.02
C ALA A 195 15.86 15.58 -13.13
N PRO A 196 16.59 15.55 -12.01
CA PRO A 196 17.98 15.13 -11.98
C PRO A 196 18.17 13.73 -12.60
N LYS A 197 19.23 13.50 -13.35
CA LYS A 197 19.52 12.19 -13.97
C LYS A 197 19.60 11.05 -12.96
N SER A 198 20.07 11.32 -11.74
CA SER A 198 20.12 10.37 -10.63
C SER A 198 18.74 9.91 -10.18
N ILE A 199 17.70 10.73 -10.34
CA ILE A 199 16.31 10.39 -10.07
C ILE A 199 15.65 9.73 -11.28
N GLN A 200 15.88 10.25 -12.49
CA GLN A 200 15.36 9.66 -13.73
C GLN A 200 15.71 8.17 -13.86
N SER A 201 16.90 7.79 -13.40
CA SER A 201 17.34 6.39 -13.43
C SER A 201 16.64 5.47 -12.40
N LYS A 202 15.96 6.04 -11.43
CA LYS A 202 15.33 5.30 -10.32
C LYS A 202 13.80 5.31 -10.36
N VAL A 203 13.18 6.04 -11.29
CA VAL A 203 11.72 6.14 -11.42
C VAL A 203 11.32 5.67 -12.80
N VAL A 204 10.42 4.68 -12.86
CA VAL A 204 9.98 4.08 -14.12
C VAL A 204 8.48 3.84 -14.11
N ARG A 205 7.87 3.72 -15.29
CA ARG A 205 6.52 3.17 -15.44
C ARG A 205 6.59 1.64 -15.40
N ALA A 206 5.52 0.99 -14.96
CA ALA A 206 5.47 -0.47 -14.89
C ALA A 206 5.76 -1.14 -16.24
N ASP A 207 5.25 -0.60 -17.33
CA ASP A 207 5.48 -1.09 -18.71
C ASP A 207 6.96 -0.96 -19.18
N ARG A 208 7.79 -0.20 -18.47
CA ARG A 208 9.22 -0.02 -18.73
C ARG A 208 10.15 -0.68 -17.72
N LEU A 209 9.58 -1.38 -16.74
CA LEU A 209 10.33 -1.99 -15.64
C LEU A 209 11.37 -3.00 -16.13
N ASN A 210 10.95 -3.94 -16.99
CA ASN A 210 11.85 -4.95 -17.55
C ASN A 210 12.95 -4.37 -18.42
N GLU A 211 12.64 -3.33 -19.20
CA GLU A 211 13.65 -2.61 -20.01
C GLU A 211 14.70 -1.97 -19.10
N ARG A 212 14.28 -1.39 -17.98
CA ARG A 212 15.18 -0.81 -16.98
C ARG A 212 16.10 -1.86 -16.37
N ILE A 213 15.55 -2.98 -15.95
CA ILE A 213 16.33 -4.10 -15.38
C ILE A 213 17.33 -4.64 -16.43
N LYS A 214 16.89 -4.86 -17.67
CA LYS A 214 17.75 -5.28 -18.79
C LYS A 214 18.89 -4.30 -19.05
N TYR A 215 18.56 -3.01 -19.07
CA TYR A 215 19.56 -1.96 -19.25
C TYR A 215 20.65 -2.00 -18.17
N ASP A 216 20.25 -2.13 -16.89
CA ASP A 216 21.18 -2.19 -15.79
C ASP A 216 22.09 -3.40 -15.86
N LEU A 217 21.52 -4.58 -16.17
CA LEU A 217 22.28 -5.83 -16.30
C LEU A 217 23.27 -5.78 -17.49
N LYS A 218 22.84 -5.18 -18.63
CA LYS A 218 23.70 -5.03 -19.82
C LYS A 218 24.86 -4.08 -19.58
N ASN A 219 24.66 -3.06 -18.74
CA ASN A 219 25.68 -2.05 -18.43
C ASN A 219 26.41 -2.34 -17.10
N ALA A 220 26.28 -3.54 -16.55
CA ALA A 220 27.07 -3.97 -15.42
C ALA A 220 28.56 -4.06 -15.81
N PRO A 221 29.49 -3.85 -14.87
CA PRO A 221 30.91 -4.05 -15.15
C PRO A 221 31.19 -5.42 -15.76
N LYS A 222 32.09 -5.49 -16.76
CA LYS A 222 32.36 -6.73 -17.51
C LYS A 222 32.91 -7.87 -16.63
N ASP A 223 33.65 -7.49 -15.58
CA ASP A 223 34.26 -8.45 -14.65
C ASP A 223 33.32 -8.84 -13.49
N GLU A 224 32.04 -8.44 -13.58
CA GLU A 224 31.07 -8.72 -12.54
C GLU A 224 30.66 -10.20 -12.54
N ASN A 225 30.87 -10.86 -11.42
CA ASN A 225 30.47 -12.25 -11.26
C ASN A 225 28.95 -12.38 -11.11
N LYS A 226 28.33 -13.10 -12.04
CA LYS A 226 26.91 -13.42 -11.97
C LYS A 226 26.67 -14.47 -10.87
N ASN A 227 25.67 -14.21 -10.03
CA ASN A 227 25.21 -15.20 -9.07
C ASN A 227 24.49 -16.35 -9.77
N SER A 228 24.80 -17.56 -9.36
CA SER A 228 24.08 -18.74 -9.83
C SER A 228 22.64 -18.76 -9.31
N LYS A 229 21.78 -19.57 -9.95
CA LYS A 229 20.41 -19.83 -9.49
C LYS A 229 20.37 -20.16 -8.01
N SER A 230 21.24 -21.10 -7.55
CA SER A 230 21.29 -21.51 -6.14
C SER A 230 21.63 -20.37 -5.19
N LYS A 231 22.57 -19.48 -5.53
CA LYS A 231 22.90 -18.31 -4.69
C LYS A 231 21.76 -17.30 -4.63
N MET A 232 21.07 -17.08 -5.75
CA MET A 232 19.89 -16.21 -5.78
C MET A 232 18.77 -16.77 -4.93
N GLU A 233 18.52 -18.08 -5.02
CA GLU A 233 17.50 -18.79 -4.25
C GLU A 233 17.82 -18.77 -2.75
N GLU A 234 19.05 -19.05 -2.35
CA GLU A 234 19.51 -18.95 -0.96
C GLU A 234 19.27 -17.54 -0.39
N ARG A 235 19.52 -16.51 -1.21
CA ARG A 235 19.26 -15.12 -0.83
C ARG A 235 17.77 -14.85 -0.66
N ALA A 236 16.93 -15.35 -1.57
CA ALA A 236 15.48 -15.24 -1.47
C ALA A 236 14.96 -15.95 -0.21
N LYS A 237 15.39 -17.19 0.00
CA LYS A 237 15.07 -18.00 1.19
C LYS A 237 15.46 -17.30 2.48
N ARG A 238 16.68 -16.78 2.56
CA ARG A 238 17.15 -16.04 3.74
C ARG A 238 16.29 -14.83 4.04
N ILE A 239 15.88 -14.05 3.03
CA ILE A 239 15.01 -12.89 3.22
C ILE A 239 13.65 -13.33 3.75
N VAL A 240 13.00 -14.31 3.13
CA VAL A 240 11.64 -14.73 3.49
C VAL A 240 11.61 -15.45 4.84
N GLU A 241 12.51 -16.42 5.07
CA GLU A 241 12.44 -17.28 6.26
C GLU A 241 13.10 -16.69 7.51
N LYS A 242 14.13 -15.83 7.34
CA LYS A 242 14.92 -15.33 8.47
C LYS A 242 14.75 -13.85 8.76
N LEU A 243 14.35 -13.05 7.78
CA LEU A 243 14.26 -11.60 7.94
C LEU A 243 12.83 -11.08 7.88
N CYS A 244 11.96 -11.76 7.13
CA CYS A 244 10.56 -11.35 7.01
C CYS A 244 9.80 -11.61 8.31
N ILE A 245 9.07 -10.60 8.78
CA ILE A 245 8.16 -10.72 9.91
C ILE A 245 6.81 -11.17 9.37
N ASN A 246 6.36 -12.34 9.80
CA ASN A 246 5.01 -12.81 9.54
C ASN A 246 4.12 -12.42 10.72
N GLU A 247 3.32 -11.39 10.56
CA GLU A 247 2.27 -11.05 11.49
C GLU A 247 1.02 -11.86 11.12
N ASN A 248 0.65 -12.84 11.93
CA ASN A 248 -0.62 -13.57 11.79
C ASN A 248 -1.78 -12.67 12.25
N LYS A 249 -2.15 -11.68 11.43
CA LYS A 249 -3.29 -10.80 11.69
C LYS A 249 -4.54 -11.35 11.02
N ASP A 250 -5.58 -11.50 11.80
CA ASP A 250 -6.92 -11.74 11.26
C ASP A 250 -7.58 -10.40 10.92
N TYR A 251 -7.36 -9.93 9.69
CA TYR A 251 -7.94 -8.67 9.21
C TYR A 251 -9.46 -8.67 9.19
N TYR A 252 -10.10 -9.84 9.05
CA TYR A 252 -11.56 -9.92 9.11
C TYR A 252 -12.09 -9.57 10.50
N LEU A 253 -11.49 -10.15 11.56
CA LEU A 253 -11.85 -9.83 12.93
C LEU A 253 -11.52 -8.35 13.24
N GLU A 254 -10.34 -7.87 12.86
CA GLU A 254 -9.94 -6.48 13.07
C GLU A 254 -10.94 -5.49 12.45
N TYR A 255 -11.33 -5.67 11.19
CA TYR A 255 -12.31 -4.81 10.53
C TYR A 255 -13.70 -4.95 11.11
N LYS A 256 -14.11 -6.16 11.47
CA LYS A 256 -15.40 -6.41 12.10
C LYS A 256 -15.51 -5.74 13.47
N GLU A 257 -14.46 -5.81 14.29
CA GLU A 257 -14.40 -5.14 15.59
C GLU A 257 -14.44 -3.62 15.43
N ARG A 258 -13.63 -3.05 14.55
CA ARG A 258 -13.65 -1.61 14.22
C ARG A 258 -15.03 -1.16 13.79
N PHE A 259 -15.69 -1.89 12.89
CA PHE A 259 -17.05 -1.59 12.44
C PHE A 259 -18.05 -1.63 13.60
N THR A 260 -17.98 -2.67 14.45
CA THR A 260 -18.86 -2.84 15.60
C THR A 260 -18.64 -1.75 16.65
N GLN A 261 -17.39 -1.42 16.96
CA GLN A 261 -17.04 -0.34 17.89
C GLN A 261 -17.55 1.02 17.39
N THR A 262 -17.30 1.34 16.12
CA THR A 262 -17.76 2.59 15.51
C THR A 262 -19.29 2.72 15.58
N LYS A 263 -20.00 1.65 15.24
CA LYS A 263 -21.48 1.60 15.31
C LYS A 263 -21.99 1.76 16.75
N ASN A 264 -21.39 1.04 17.70
CA ASN A 264 -21.80 1.07 19.09
C ASN A 264 -21.51 2.43 19.76
N THR A 265 -20.40 3.06 19.46
CA THR A 265 -20.03 4.35 20.07
C THR A 265 -20.96 5.47 19.61
N LEU A 266 -21.24 5.61 18.30
CA LEU A 266 -22.23 6.58 17.82
C LEU A 266 -23.63 6.28 18.34
N LYS A 267 -23.99 4.99 18.38
CA LYS A 267 -25.27 4.56 18.95
C LYS A 267 -25.41 5.00 20.40
N SER A 268 -24.41 4.72 21.22
CA SER A 268 -24.41 5.09 22.64
C SER A 268 -24.48 6.61 22.86
N GLU A 269 -23.79 7.40 22.03
CA GLU A 269 -23.86 8.87 22.11
C GLU A 269 -25.23 9.40 21.72
N LEU A 270 -25.84 8.88 20.66
CA LEU A 270 -27.18 9.28 20.23
C LEU A 270 -28.26 8.82 21.22
N GLU A 271 -28.15 7.63 21.81
CA GLU A 271 -29.02 7.14 22.88
C GLU A 271 -28.94 8.03 24.11
N ARG A 272 -27.73 8.36 24.57
CA ARG A 272 -27.51 9.29 25.68
C ARG A 272 -28.09 10.67 25.41
N PHE A 273 -27.88 11.21 24.22
CA PHE A 273 -28.47 12.47 23.78
C PHE A 273 -29.99 12.42 23.84
N ARG A 274 -30.60 11.35 23.31
CA ARG A 274 -32.05 11.13 23.30
C ARG A 274 -32.63 11.11 24.71
N GLU A 275 -32.02 10.37 25.62
CA GLU A 275 -32.43 10.29 27.03
C GLU A 275 -32.31 11.64 27.76
N GLN A 276 -31.19 12.32 27.59
CA GLN A 276 -30.97 13.62 28.19
C GLN A 276 -32.02 14.63 27.72
N ARG A 277 -32.29 14.71 26.41
CA ARG A 277 -33.29 15.63 25.85
C ARG A 277 -34.70 15.31 26.30
N ALA A 278 -35.04 14.05 26.35
CA ALA A 278 -36.35 13.60 26.85
C ALA A 278 -36.55 14.05 28.30
N LYS A 279 -35.54 13.89 29.17
CA LYS A 279 -35.56 14.33 30.55
C LYS A 279 -35.65 15.84 30.70
N GLU A 280 -34.85 16.61 29.95
CA GLU A 280 -34.84 18.08 29.98
C GLU A 280 -36.19 18.69 29.58
N LYS A 281 -36.86 18.07 28.61
CA LYS A 281 -38.15 18.56 28.09
C LYS A 281 -39.40 17.88 28.71
N GLY A 282 -39.20 16.93 29.63
CA GLY A 282 -40.31 16.21 30.27
C GLY A 282 -41.17 15.39 29.29
N ILE A 283 -40.53 14.85 28.23
CA ILE A 283 -41.18 14.07 27.17
C ILE A 283 -40.62 12.65 27.14
N THR A 284 -41.27 11.74 26.43
CA THR A 284 -40.71 10.40 26.21
C THR A 284 -39.61 10.41 25.13
N THR A 285 -38.68 9.50 25.20
CA THR A 285 -37.53 9.35 24.29
C THR A 285 -37.97 9.28 22.80
N ASN A 286 -39.10 8.65 22.51
CA ASN A 286 -39.66 8.53 21.16
C ASN A 286 -40.05 9.85 20.52
N TYR A 287 -40.30 10.91 21.32
CA TYR A 287 -40.55 12.26 20.78
C TYR A 287 -39.28 12.93 20.30
N VAL A 288 -38.12 12.53 20.81
CA VAL A 288 -36.82 12.98 20.27
C VAL A 288 -36.53 12.23 18.97
N PHE A 289 -36.40 10.92 19.03
CA PHE A 289 -36.41 9.98 17.89
C PHE A 289 -36.65 8.55 18.41
N THR A 290 -37.24 7.72 17.55
CA THR A 290 -37.52 6.30 17.81
C THR A 290 -36.30 5.43 17.57
N ASP A 291 -36.34 4.15 17.94
CA ASP A 291 -35.27 3.20 17.65
C ASP A 291 -35.09 2.95 16.14
N ALA A 292 -36.19 2.95 15.36
CA ALA A 292 -36.11 2.86 13.91
C ALA A 292 -35.42 4.09 13.31
N GLU A 293 -35.75 5.29 13.79
CA GLU A 293 -35.08 6.53 13.38
C GLU A 293 -33.61 6.56 13.81
N LEU A 294 -33.27 6.00 14.97
CA LEU A 294 -31.88 5.84 15.42
C LEU A 294 -31.09 4.95 14.45
N GLU A 295 -31.63 3.82 14.02
CA GLU A 295 -30.95 2.93 13.05
C GLU A 295 -30.73 3.65 11.70
N GLU A 296 -31.69 4.46 11.23
CA GLU A 296 -31.52 5.29 10.04
C GLU A 296 -30.45 6.39 10.24
N LEU A 297 -30.40 7.06 11.40
CA LEU A 297 -29.35 8.03 11.75
C LEU A 297 -27.98 7.39 11.77
N LEU A 298 -27.84 6.17 12.32
CA LEU A 298 -26.59 5.40 12.35
C LEU A 298 -26.15 4.98 10.95
N LYS A 299 -27.12 4.60 10.10
CA LYS A 299 -26.89 4.15 8.73
C LYS A 299 -26.39 5.28 7.82
N TYR A 300 -27.07 6.42 7.86
CA TYR A 300 -26.80 7.51 6.91
C TYR A 300 -25.86 8.58 7.47
N LYS A 301 -25.70 8.67 8.78
CA LYS A 301 -24.84 9.65 9.48
C LYS A 301 -24.97 11.06 8.87
N PRO A 302 -26.18 11.65 8.83
CA PRO A 302 -26.41 12.93 8.18
C PRO A 302 -25.63 14.04 8.87
N THR A 303 -24.95 14.90 8.10
CA THR A 303 -24.16 16.02 8.60
C THR A 303 -24.78 17.38 8.29
N THR A 304 -25.94 17.40 7.61
CA THR A 304 -26.69 18.65 7.33
C THR A 304 -28.20 18.43 7.47
N ILE A 305 -28.95 19.51 7.74
CA ILE A 305 -30.41 19.50 7.81
C ILE A 305 -31.01 19.06 6.48
N GLU A 306 -30.46 19.51 5.35
CA GLU A 306 -30.91 19.14 4.02
C GLU A 306 -30.84 17.62 3.80
N THR A 307 -29.81 16.98 4.33
CA THR A 307 -29.66 15.51 4.25
C THR A 307 -30.72 14.81 5.08
N LEU A 308 -31.01 15.27 6.32
CA LEU A 308 -32.10 14.72 7.13
C LEU A 308 -33.46 14.79 6.42
N ILE A 309 -33.76 15.94 5.79
CA ILE A 309 -35.01 16.18 5.04
C ILE A 309 -35.04 15.31 3.79
N LYS A 310 -33.98 15.31 2.99
CA LYS A 310 -33.90 14.58 1.73
C LYS A 310 -34.07 13.06 1.90
N LEU A 311 -33.48 12.51 2.94
CA LEU A 311 -33.52 11.08 3.24
C LEU A 311 -34.75 10.68 4.06
N LYS A 312 -35.57 11.65 4.50
CA LYS A 312 -36.75 11.42 5.33
C LYS A 312 -36.50 10.58 6.59
N ILE A 313 -35.32 10.77 7.19
CA ILE A 313 -34.89 10.00 8.37
C ILE A 313 -35.79 10.33 9.57
N LEU A 314 -36.13 11.61 9.73
CA LEU A 314 -36.98 12.11 10.82
C LEU A 314 -38.19 12.86 10.27
N PRO A 315 -39.33 12.83 10.97
CA PRO A 315 -40.46 13.73 10.69
C PRO A 315 -40.05 15.21 10.82
N GLN A 316 -40.63 16.07 9.98
CA GLN A 316 -40.30 17.51 9.96
C GLN A 316 -40.34 18.18 11.33
N ILE A 317 -41.34 17.81 12.17
CA ILE A 317 -41.47 18.36 13.52
C ILE A 317 -40.24 18.03 14.39
N LYS A 318 -39.72 16.80 14.30
CA LYS A 318 -38.52 16.37 15.04
C LYS A 318 -37.26 17.04 14.50
N ILE A 319 -37.16 17.22 13.19
CA ILE A 319 -36.07 17.98 12.56
C ILE A 319 -36.05 19.41 13.07
N LYS A 320 -37.21 20.05 13.12
CA LYS A 320 -37.34 21.43 13.63
C LYS A 320 -36.97 21.55 15.11
N CYS A 321 -37.30 20.54 15.92
CA CYS A 321 -37.07 20.57 17.37
C CYS A 321 -35.68 20.10 17.81
N HIS A 322 -35.06 19.15 17.08
CA HIS A 322 -33.85 18.43 17.49
C HIS A 322 -32.82 18.24 16.38
N GLY A 323 -33.16 18.55 15.11
CA GLY A 323 -32.34 18.19 13.96
C GLY A 323 -30.91 18.73 14.03
N GLN A 324 -30.75 20.02 14.38
CA GLN A 324 -29.42 20.62 14.45
C GLN A 324 -28.56 20.01 15.56
N GLU A 325 -29.17 19.69 16.69
CA GLU A 325 -28.47 19.08 17.82
C GLU A 325 -28.04 17.65 17.51
N ILE A 326 -28.91 16.87 16.89
CA ILE A 326 -28.59 15.51 16.41
C ILE A 326 -27.42 15.54 15.42
N ILE A 327 -27.45 16.48 14.47
CA ILE A 327 -26.35 16.66 13.51
C ILE A 327 -25.04 17.02 14.24
N ASN A 328 -25.11 17.92 15.21
CA ASN A 328 -23.92 18.32 15.97
C ASN A 328 -23.30 17.12 16.70
N GLU A 329 -24.11 16.24 17.30
CA GLU A 329 -23.59 15.00 17.93
C GLU A 329 -22.96 14.06 16.90
N ILE A 330 -23.57 13.89 15.74
CA ILE A 330 -23.01 13.07 14.64
C ILE A 330 -21.69 13.66 14.13
N ILE A 331 -21.62 14.98 13.92
CA ILE A 331 -20.41 15.68 13.45
C ILE A 331 -19.29 15.60 14.50
N LYS A 332 -19.63 15.81 15.78
CA LYS A 332 -18.67 15.71 16.88
C LYS A 332 -18.03 14.31 16.93
N TYR A 333 -18.84 13.29 16.75
CA TYR A 333 -18.35 11.93 16.68
C TYR A 333 -17.47 11.69 15.45
N THR A 334 -17.88 12.14 14.26
CA THR A 334 -17.14 11.93 13.00
C THR A 334 -15.86 12.78 12.87
N LYS A 335 -15.68 13.82 13.68
CA LYS A 335 -14.43 14.62 13.73
C LYS A 335 -13.41 14.08 14.73
N ASN A 336 -13.84 13.29 15.69
CA ASN A 336 -13.00 12.71 16.75
C ASN A 336 -12.55 11.28 16.43
N THR A 337 -13.02 10.71 15.34
CA THR A 337 -12.60 9.44 14.72
C THR A 337 -11.84 9.70 13.43
#